data_3454a410b40870e1b756e585e19a1f85
#
_entry.id   3454a410b40870e1b756e585e19a1f85
#
_cell.length_a   1.000
_cell.length_b   1.000
_cell.length_c   1.000
_cell.angle_alpha   90.00
_cell.angle_beta   90.00
_cell.angle_gamma   90.00
#
_symmetry.space_group_name_H-M   'P 1'
#
loop_
_entity.id
_entity.type
_entity.pdbx_description
1 polymer ?
#
loop_
_entity_poly.entity_id
_entity_poly.type
_entity_poly.pdbx_seq_one_letter_code
_entity_poly.pdbx_strand_id
1 'polypeptide(L)'
;MLGVLLLSAPVFLYSFITKSYIAPALSEAKTDAGMVSGVKNGSGDITAFKGIPFAAPPVGDLRWKAPQPAKHWEGIRKCDAFGPSPMQGKPIPFMVYTSEFLIPEQPISEDCLYLNVWSGAKSKAEKRPVFVWIYGGGFTSGGSACAIYDGEALAKKGIIFVSVNYRVGVFGFFAHPELTKESPDKASGNYGLMDQIAALKWVKANIAAFGGDPNRVTIAGQSAGSMSVNALVASPLTKGLFNGAIAESGSLTVKNPAISSGTLQAAEAAGEKTAEKAGAKSLADLRAMSAEDAMKKLTGRYSPIVDGYVLPEAIPDIFAQNKENHVPVITGWNGDEFGSGPIKKENFIKQAQQMYGADAEKFLKYFPAGTDAEATASQVKLSRDQVFALSGYNWANIQSKYPDAPIYVYNFDRKIPASADFVKYGAFHTGEVCYVMNNLKFLNNRPFAPVDHALANLMSDYCVNFVKTGNPNGKGLPTWPKYTTTGNLVKVFDAKSETKKLPTKGELDFLLSKAGK
;
A
#
# COMPACT_ATOMS: atom_id res chain seq x y z
N MET A 1 -8.67 -74.77 52.88
CA MET A 1 -8.94 -73.37 52.55
C MET A 1 -7.67 -72.77 51.95
N LEU A 2 -7.61 -72.69 50.63
CA LEU A 2 -6.49 -72.08 49.91
C LEU A 2 -6.83 -70.56 49.74
N GLY A 3 -6.00 -69.69 50.29
CA GLY A 3 -6.08 -68.25 50.05
C GLY A 3 -5.31 -67.87 48.80
N VAL A 4 -5.99 -67.29 47.82
CA VAL A 4 -5.38 -66.71 46.60
C VAL A 4 -5.00 -65.26 46.89
N LEU A 5 -3.70 -64.97 46.89
CA LEU A 5 -3.17 -63.58 46.93
C LEU A 5 -3.20 -63.02 45.49
N LEU A 6 -4.04 -62.01 45.27
CA LEU A 6 -4.02 -61.18 44.07
C LEU A 6 -2.97 -60.07 44.24
N LEU A 7 -1.85 -60.18 43.48
CA LEU A 7 -0.87 -59.10 43.33
C LEU A 7 -1.34 -58.13 42.24
N SER A 8 -1.75 -56.93 42.62
CA SER A 8 -2.01 -55.84 41.70
C SER A 8 -0.72 -55.08 41.38
N ALA A 9 -0.23 -55.19 40.14
CA ALA A 9 0.89 -54.39 39.63
C ALA A 9 0.37 -53.01 39.17
N PRO A 10 1.00 -51.91 39.56
CA PRO A 10 0.63 -50.59 39.04
C PRO A 10 1.13 -50.44 37.58
N VAL A 11 0.20 -50.19 36.64
CA VAL A 11 0.50 -49.81 35.28
C VAL A 11 0.88 -48.33 35.26
N PHE A 12 2.16 -48.01 35.12
CA PHE A 12 2.65 -46.67 34.84
C PHE A 12 2.37 -46.34 33.37
N LEU A 13 1.35 -45.50 33.11
CA LEU A 13 1.16 -44.89 31.80
C LEU A 13 2.21 -43.76 31.62
N TYR A 14 3.29 -44.06 30.90
CA TYR A 14 4.18 -43.04 30.37
C TYR A 14 3.48 -42.30 29.23
N SER A 15 2.95 -41.10 29.48
CA SER A 15 2.52 -40.23 28.40
C SER A 15 3.76 -39.66 27.71
N PHE A 16 4.09 -40.18 26.56
CA PHE A 16 5.08 -39.59 25.67
C PHE A 16 4.51 -38.29 25.11
N ILE A 17 4.92 -37.16 25.71
CA ILE A 17 4.76 -35.85 25.08
C ILE A 17 5.72 -35.82 23.89
N THR A 18 5.24 -36.21 22.71
CA THR A 18 5.95 -35.98 21.47
C THR A 18 5.97 -34.48 21.24
N LYS A 19 7.07 -33.80 21.61
CA LYS A 19 7.36 -32.47 21.10
C LYS A 19 7.38 -32.58 19.58
N SER A 20 6.33 -32.07 18.92
CA SER A 20 6.31 -31.96 17.47
C SER A 20 7.53 -31.13 17.06
N TYR A 21 8.51 -31.77 16.44
CA TYR A 21 9.67 -31.10 15.88
C TYR A 21 9.19 -30.26 14.68
N ILE A 22 9.02 -28.96 14.91
CA ILE A 22 8.72 -28.01 13.85
C ILE A 22 10.03 -27.76 13.12
N ALA A 23 10.17 -28.24 11.88
CA ALA A 23 11.33 -27.94 11.08
C ALA A 23 11.49 -26.43 10.93
N PRO A 24 12.70 -25.88 11.10
CA PRO A 24 12.93 -24.45 11.04
C PRO A 24 12.70 -23.89 9.63
N ALA A 25 12.33 -22.61 9.54
CA ALA A 25 12.23 -21.89 8.28
C ALA A 25 13.58 -21.83 7.53
N LEU A 26 13.54 -21.70 6.20
CA LEU A 26 14.72 -21.48 5.37
C LEU A 26 15.47 -20.24 5.86
N SER A 27 16.78 -20.36 6.11
CA SER A 27 17.62 -19.25 6.57
C SER A 27 18.48 -18.64 5.48
N GLU A 28 18.56 -19.29 4.32
CA GLU A 28 19.32 -18.85 3.16
C GLU A 28 18.51 -19.01 1.88
N ALA A 29 18.76 -18.12 0.91
CA ALA A 29 18.16 -18.17 -0.40
C ALA A 29 19.17 -17.74 -1.48
N LYS A 30 19.10 -18.36 -2.65
CA LYS A 30 19.90 -17.99 -3.82
C LYS A 30 19.05 -17.13 -4.74
N THR A 31 19.44 -15.87 -4.88
CA THR A 31 18.86 -14.93 -5.86
C THR A 31 19.67 -14.96 -7.15
N ASP A 32 19.18 -14.31 -8.20
CA ASP A 32 19.91 -14.10 -9.44
C ASP A 32 21.20 -13.30 -9.24
N ALA A 33 21.23 -12.39 -8.25
CA ALA A 33 22.42 -11.57 -7.96
C ALA A 33 23.40 -12.22 -6.96
N GLY A 34 23.00 -13.23 -6.19
CA GLY A 34 23.89 -13.92 -5.22
C GLY A 34 23.12 -14.59 -4.07
N MET A 35 23.88 -15.18 -3.13
CA MET A 35 23.32 -15.79 -1.92
C MET A 35 22.99 -14.73 -0.88
N VAL A 36 21.85 -14.93 -0.17
CA VAL A 36 21.44 -14.12 0.97
C VAL A 36 21.13 -14.99 2.18
N SER A 37 21.43 -14.48 3.38
CA SER A 37 20.98 -15.07 4.65
C SER A 37 20.11 -14.11 5.42
N GLY A 38 19.05 -14.63 6.06
CA GLY A 38 18.13 -13.86 6.91
C GLY A 38 18.26 -14.20 8.39
N VAL A 39 17.50 -13.50 9.21
CA VAL A 39 17.43 -13.68 10.66
C VAL A 39 16.13 -14.37 11.03
N LYS A 40 16.23 -15.45 11.80
CA LYS A 40 15.06 -16.14 12.35
C LYS A 40 14.48 -15.35 13.52
N ASN A 41 13.14 -15.36 13.63
CA ASN A 41 12.47 -14.88 14.83
C ASN A 41 12.77 -15.78 16.05
N GLY A 42 12.34 -15.35 17.25
CA GLY A 42 12.61 -16.08 18.50
C GLY A 42 12.07 -17.52 18.53
N SER A 43 11.00 -17.85 17.78
CA SER A 43 10.45 -19.21 17.65
C SER A 43 11.10 -20.02 16.53
N GLY A 44 11.89 -19.41 15.65
CA GLY A 44 12.57 -20.06 14.54
C GLY A 44 11.65 -20.49 13.38
N ASP A 45 10.37 -20.11 13.44
CA ASP A 45 9.35 -20.47 12.44
C ASP A 45 9.24 -19.48 11.28
N ILE A 46 9.76 -18.27 11.44
CA ILE A 46 9.85 -17.23 10.40
C ILE A 46 11.29 -16.74 10.26
N THR A 47 11.73 -16.58 9.02
CA THR A 47 13.00 -15.90 8.70
C THR A 47 12.69 -14.57 7.99
N ALA A 48 13.25 -13.49 8.49
CA ALA A 48 13.22 -12.18 7.86
C ALA A 48 14.54 -11.93 7.12
N PHE A 49 14.46 -11.68 5.82
CA PHE A 49 15.57 -11.25 4.98
C PHE A 49 15.36 -9.76 4.70
N LYS A 50 16.12 -8.89 5.32
CA LYS A 50 15.98 -7.44 5.24
C LYS A 50 17.10 -6.82 4.42
N GLY A 51 16.78 -5.83 3.57
CA GLY A 51 17.79 -5.10 2.79
C GLY A 51 18.37 -5.89 1.62
N ILE A 52 17.56 -6.67 0.92
CA ILE A 52 17.97 -7.33 -0.33
C ILE A 52 17.96 -6.29 -1.46
N PRO A 53 19.07 -6.01 -2.16
CA PRO A 53 19.06 -5.10 -3.30
C PRO A 53 18.35 -5.77 -4.48
N PHE A 54 17.33 -5.12 -5.03
CA PHE A 54 16.64 -5.59 -6.22
C PHE A 54 17.04 -4.83 -7.50
N ALA A 55 17.76 -3.72 -7.34
CA ALA A 55 18.30 -2.92 -8.43
C ALA A 55 19.61 -2.27 -8.00
N ALA A 56 20.38 -1.75 -8.96
CA ALA A 56 21.57 -0.96 -8.69
C ALA A 56 21.20 0.37 -8.00
N PRO A 57 22.08 0.93 -7.15
CA PRO A 57 21.88 2.23 -6.53
C PRO A 57 21.60 3.32 -7.57
N PRO A 58 20.49 4.05 -7.49
CA PRO A 58 20.12 5.09 -8.46
C PRO A 58 20.81 6.43 -8.14
N VAL A 59 22.14 6.41 -8.06
CA VAL A 59 22.99 7.54 -7.68
C VAL A 59 23.84 8.04 -8.84
N GLY A 60 24.32 9.29 -8.79
CA GLY A 60 25.17 9.90 -9.82
C GLY A 60 24.51 9.84 -11.20
N ASP A 61 25.17 9.20 -12.18
CA ASP A 61 24.64 9.06 -13.54
C ASP A 61 23.37 8.23 -13.64
N LEU A 62 23.04 7.43 -12.61
CA LEU A 62 21.80 6.67 -12.53
C LEU A 62 20.65 7.43 -11.86
N ARG A 63 20.90 8.62 -11.30
CA ARG A 63 19.84 9.51 -10.82
C ARG A 63 18.91 9.84 -11.97
N TRP A 64 17.59 9.66 -11.75
CA TRP A 64 16.53 9.82 -12.77
C TRP A 64 16.72 8.94 -14.02
N LYS A 65 17.16 7.72 -13.81
CA LYS A 65 17.09 6.64 -14.82
C LYS A 65 16.20 5.52 -14.36
N ALA A 66 15.73 4.72 -15.31
CA ALA A 66 15.07 3.46 -15.02
C ALA A 66 15.99 2.57 -14.17
N PRO A 67 15.44 1.79 -13.20
CA PRO A 67 16.25 0.94 -12.34
C PRO A 67 17.05 -0.07 -13.18
N GLN A 68 18.34 -0.19 -12.84
CA GLN A 68 19.27 -1.10 -13.49
C GLN A 68 19.42 -2.38 -12.65
N PRO A 69 19.82 -3.52 -13.24
CA PRO A 69 20.05 -4.75 -12.50
C PRO A 69 21.00 -4.56 -11.32
N ALA A 70 20.70 -5.22 -10.21
CA ALA A 70 21.60 -5.23 -9.06
C ALA A 70 22.95 -5.88 -9.43
N LYS A 71 24.06 -5.37 -8.88
CA LYS A 71 25.39 -5.98 -9.08
C LYS A 71 25.41 -7.36 -8.42
N HIS A 72 26.02 -8.33 -9.12
CA HIS A 72 26.29 -9.65 -8.54
C HIS A 72 27.29 -9.54 -7.39
N TRP A 73 27.13 -10.42 -6.39
CA TRP A 73 28.07 -10.56 -5.28
C TRP A 73 28.45 -12.03 -5.08
N GLU A 74 29.68 -12.22 -4.58
CA GLU A 74 30.16 -13.52 -4.15
C GLU A 74 29.90 -13.74 -2.65
N GLY A 75 29.89 -15.00 -2.23
CA GLY A 75 29.62 -15.37 -0.84
C GLY A 75 28.17 -15.15 -0.44
N ILE A 76 27.93 -15.08 0.87
CA ILE A 76 26.59 -14.91 1.45
C ILE A 76 26.44 -13.49 1.99
N ARG A 77 25.54 -12.73 1.39
CA ARG A 77 25.15 -11.40 1.88
C ARG A 77 24.22 -11.54 3.09
N LYS A 78 24.61 -11.00 4.22
CA LYS A 78 23.75 -10.92 5.40
C LYS A 78 22.64 -9.90 5.16
N CYS A 79 21.40 -10.36 5.24
CA CYS A 79 20.18 -9.56 5.10
C CYS A 79 19.48 -9.49 6.47
N ASP A 80 20.15 -8.89 7.45
CA ASP A 80 19.76 -8.81 8.86
C ASP A 80 19.24 -7.44 9.28
N ALA A 81 19.41 -6.41 8.44
CA ALA A 81 18.95 -5.05 8.66
C ALA A 81 18.24 -4.48 7.42
N PHE A 82 17.29 -3.57 7.63
CA PHE A 82 16.69 -2.83 6.52
C PHE A 82 17.76 -2.02 5.75
N GLY A 83 17.60 -1.96 4.43
CA GLY A 83 18.35 -0.99 3.62
C GLY A 83 17.88 0.45 3.92
N PRO A 84 18.64 1.46 3.43
CA PRO A 84 18.27 2.86 3.60
C PRO A 84 16.84 3.14 3.10
N SER A 85 16.12 3.99 3.83
CA SER A 85 14.87 4.56 3.35
C SER A 85 15.14 5.51 2.18
N PRO A 86 14.20 5.67 1.23
CA PRO A 86 14.34 6.60 0.12
C PRO A 86 14.64 8.02 0.58
N MET A 87 15.43 8.75 -0.22
CA MET A 87 15.80 10.14 0.06
C MET A 87 14.57 11.01 0.19
N GLN A 88 14.38 11.59 1.39
CA GLN A 88 13.24 12.38 1.82
C GLN A 88 13.61 13.21 3.05
N GLY A 89 12.69 14.08 3.52
CA GLY A 89 12.85 14.80 4.77
C GLY A 89 12.94 13.86 5.98
N LYS A 90 13.50 14.36 7.08
CA LYS A 90 13.55 13.61 8.35
C LYS A 90 12.13 13.25 8.81
N PRO A 91 11.92 12.05 9.37
CA PRO A 91 10.63 11.66 9.93
C PRO A 91 10.35 12.48 11.21
N ILE A 92 9.26 13.22 11.21
CA ILE A 92 8.81 14.00 12.37
C ILE A 92 7.40 13.55 12.71
N PRO A 93 7.14 13.04 13.92
CA PRO A 93 5.78 12.72 14.34
C PRO A 93 4.84 13.92 14.22
N PHE A 94 3.64 13.69 13.70
CA PHE A 94 2.62 14.74 13.55
C PHE A 94 1.22 14.14 13.68
N MET A 95 0.30 14.87 14.27
CA MET A 95 -1.08 14.43 14.50
C MET A 95 -1.10 13.03 15.16
N VAL A 96 -1.73 12.05 14.50
CA VAL A 96 -1.83 10.65 14.94
C VAL A 96 -0.67 9.77 14.52
N TYR A 97 0.23 10.27 13.67
CA TYR A 97 1.35 9.52 13.12
C TYR A 97 2.54 9.60 14.08
N THR A 98 2.59 8.64 14.97
CA THR A 98 3.72 8.39 15.89
C THR A 98 4.84 7.65 15.15
N SER A 99 5.97 7.42 15.80
CA SER A 99 7.17 6.84 15.17
C SER A 99 6.92 5.51 14.45
N GLU A 100 5.93 4.74 14.88
CA GLU A 100 5.58 3.43 14.32
C GLU A 100 5.02 3.50 12.90
N PHE A 101 4.43 4.65 12.56
CA PHE A 101 3.92 4.95 11.21
C PHE A 101 4.97 5.57 10.29
N LEU A 102 6.12 5.95 10.84
CA LEU A 102 7.17 6.66 10.12
C LEU A 102 8.35 5.72 9.83
N ILE A 103 9.16 6.13 8.84
CA ILE A 103 10.45 5.47 8.59
C ILE A 103 11.39 5.63 9.79
N PRO A 104 12.40 4.77 9.96
CA PRO A 104 13.50 5.02 10.87
C PRO A 104 14.20 6.36 10.56
N GLU A 105 14.70 7.02 11.58
CA GLU A 105 15.39 8.31 11.40
C GLU A 105 16.60 8.20 10.47
N GLN A 106 17.30 7.09 10.49
CA GLN A 106 18.46 6.77 9.65
C GLN A 106 18.54 5.25 9.38
N PRO A 107 19.14 4.80 8.27
CA PRO A 107 19.70 5.61 7.17
C PRO A 107 18.61 6.06 6.17
N ILE A 108 18.80 7.25 5.58
CA ILE A 108 18.02 7.79 4.46
C ILE A 108 19.02 8.08 3.32
N SER A 109 18.76 7.59 2.10
CA SER A 109 19.71 7.68 0.99
C SER A 109 19.02 7.59 -0.37
N GLU A 110 19.68 8.08 -1.42
CA GLU A 110 19.31 7.75 -2.80
C GLU A 110 19.56 6.27 -3.12
N ASP A 111 20.59 5.65 -2.51
CA ASP A 111 20.78 4.19 -2.55
C ASP A 111 19.74 3.49 -1.68
N CYS A 112 18.52 3.33 -2.23
CA CYS A 112 17.36 2.89 -1.48
C CYS A 112 16.60 1.70 -2.13
N LEU A 113 17.05 1.18 -3.27
CA LEU A 113 16.32 0.15 -4.01
C LEU A 113 16.51 -1.25 -3.40
N TYR A 114 15.94 -1.41 -2.22
CA TYR A 114 15.97 -2.62 -1.41
C TYR A 114 14.54 -3.12 -1.14
N LEU A 115 14.42 -4.44 -0.99
CA LEU A 115 13.20 -5.08 -0.53
C LEU A 115 13.50 -6.01 0.66
N ASN A 116 12.42 -6.42 1.33
CA ASN A 116 12.52 -7.31 2.48
C ASN A 116 11.55 -8.47 2.29
N VAL A 117 11.92 -9.67 2.76
CA VAL A 117 11.11 -10.90 2.63
C VAL A 117 10.97 -11.55 3.99
N TRP A 118 9.73 -11.84 4.41
CA TRP A 118 9.44 -12.71 5.56
C TRP A 118 8.88 -14.02 5.07
N SER A 119 9.54 -15.10 5.43
CA SER A 119 9.16 -16.45 5.02
C SER A 119 9.14 -17.41 6.20
N GLY A 120 8.05 -18.16 6.32
CA GLY A 120 7.96 -19.32 7.20
C GLY A 120 8.08 -20.65 6.42
N ALA A 121 8.48 -20.62 5.14
CA ALA A 121 8.66 -21.82 4.34
C ALA A 121 9.85 -22.64 4.84
N LYS A 122 9.67 -23.95 4.92
CA LYS A 122 10.68 -24.92 5.34
C LYS A 122 11.42 -25.52 4.14
N SER A 123 10.83 -25.38 2.96
CA SER A 123 11.41 -25.82 1.69
C SER A 123 10.97 -24.90 0.55
N LYS A 124 11.76 -24.87 -0.51
CA LYS A 124 11.44 -24.15 -1.76
C LYS A 124 10.22 -24.73 -2.47
N ALA A 125 9.86 -25.99 -2.19
CA ALA A 125 8.74 -26.70 -2.83
C ALA A 125 7.36 -26.31 -2.27
N GLU A 126 7.28 -25.53 -1.19
CA GLU A 126 5.99 -25.18 -0.58
C GLU A 126 5.14 -24.25 -1.44
N LYS A 127 5.75 -23.43 -2.30
CA LYS A 127 5.06 -22.55 -3.24
C LYS A 127 3.97 -21.72 -2.55
N ARG A 128 4.33 -21.03 -1.44
CA ARG A 128 3.40 -20.19 -0.70
C ARG A 128 2.98 -18.98 -1.52
N PRO A 129 1.72 -18.52 -1.43
CA PRO A 129 1.30 -17.26 -2.05
C PRO A 129 2.12 -16.09 -1.53
N VAL A 130 2.27 -15.07 -2.36
CA VAL A 130 3.14 -13.91 -2.09
C VAL A 130 2.29 -12.66 -1.96
N PHE A 131 2.53 -11.88 -0.91
CA PHE A 131 1.95 -10.57 -0.69
C PHE A 131 3.07 -9.52 -0.83
N VAL A 132 2.90 -8.57 -1.73
CA VAL A 132 3.88 -7.49 -1.96
C VAL A 132 3.28 -6.18 -1.50
N TRP A 133 3.87 -5.58 -0.47
CA TRP A 133 3.44 -4.32 0.13
C TRP A 133 4.16 -3.12 -0.46
N ILE A 134 3.36 -2.12 -0.89
CA ILE A 134 3.79 -0.82 -1.42
C ILE A 134 3.29 0.26 -0.45
N TYR A 135 4.19 0.96 0.21
CA TYR A 135 3.84 1.96 1.21
C TYR A 135 3.26 3.24 0.59
N GLY A 136 2.52 4.01 1.39
CA GLY A 136 2.02 5.34 1.09
C GLY A 136 3.00 6.46 1.46
N GLY A 137 2.47 7.68 1.56
CA GLY A 137 3.25 8.89 1.90
C GLY A 137 3.20 9.96 0.82
N GLY A 138 2.10 10.03 0.05
CA GLY A 138 1.85 11.07 -0.95
C GLY A 138 2.84 11.11 -2.10
N PHE A 139 3.54 10.01 -2.39
CA PHE A 139 4.67 9.92 -3.34
C PHE A 139 5.89 10.78 -2.97
N THR A 140 5.89 11.43 -1.82
CA THR A 140 6.95 12.34 -1.36
C THR A 140 7.74 11.81 -0.18
N SER A 141 7.20 10.82 0.53
CA SER A 141 7.82 10.22 1.72
C SER A 141 7.40 8.76 1.87
N GLY A 142 7.92 8.09 2.92
CA GLY A 142 7.63 6.71 3.27
C GLY A 142 8.79 5.76 3.02
N GLY A 143 8.61 4.51 3.41
CA GLY A 143 9.61 3.45 3.25
C GLY A 143 9.13 2.13 3.81
N SER A 144 9.75 1.04 3.39
CA SER A 144 9.38 -0.33 3.76
C SER A 144 9.78 -0.73 5.18
N ALA A 145 10.52 0.13 5.88
CA ALA A 145 11.05 -0.14 7.22
C ALA A 145 10.18 0.41 8.37
N CYS A 146 8.99 0.98 8.08
CA CYS A 146 8.06 1.39 9.13
C CYS A 146 7.63 0.17 9.97
N ALA A 147 7.58 0.32 11.29
CA ALA A 147 7.29 -0.78 12.21
C ALA A 147 5.93 -1.46 11.95
N ILE A 148 4.91 -0.70 11.58
CA ILE A 148 3.59 -1.24 11.26
C ILE A 148 3.57 -2.16 10.01
N TYR A 149 4.61 -2.16 9.19
CA TYR A 149 4.76 -3.00 7.99
C TYR A 149 5.57 -4.28 8.23
N ASP A 150 5.84 -4.65 9.49
CA ASP A 150 6.51 -5.92 9.79
C ASP A 150 5.69 -7.11 9.27
N GLY A 151 6.33 -7.98 8.49
CA GLY A 151 5.68 -9.07 7.78
C GLY A 151 5.50 -10.35 8.60
N GLU A 152 6.03 -10.43 9.83
CA GLU A 152 6.06 -11.68 10.60
C GLU A 152 4.66 -12.25 10.86
N ALA A 153 3.71 -11.40 11.26
CA ALA A 153 2.37 -11.84 11.61
C ALA A 153 1.62 -12.46 10.41
N LEU A 154 1.76 -11.88 9.23
CA LEU A 154 1.16 -12.41 7.99
C LEU A 154 1.90 -13.66 7.49
N ALA A 155 3.24 -13.69 7.58
CA ALA A 155 4.04 -14.85 7.21
C ALA A 155 3.71 -16.09 8.08
N LYS A 156 3.40 -15.89 9.37
CA LYS A 156 2.89 -16.95 10.27
C LYS A 156 1.56 -17.55 9.80
N LYS A 157 0.77 -16.79 9.03
CA LYS A 157 -0.50 -17.28 8.43
C LYS A 157 -0.29 -18.03 7.11
N GLY A 158 0.97 -18.32 6.72
CA GLY A 158 1.33 -19.24 5.63
C GLY A 158 1.47 -18.58 4.26
N ILE A 159 1.75 -17.30 4.19
CA ILE A 159 2.13 -16.58 2.98
C ILE A 159 3.60 -16.15 3.04
N ILE A 160 4.16 -15.70 1.91
CA ILE A 160 5.42 -14.94 1.86
C ILE A 160 5.04 -13.46 1.85
N PHE A 161 5.57 -12.69 2.79
CA PHE A 161 5.39 -11.24 2.81
C PHE A 161 6.64 -10.56 2.24
N VAL A 162 6.43 -9.61 1.34
CA VAL A 162 7.49 -8.78 0.73
C VAL A 162 7.13 -7.32 0.92
N SER A 163 8.03 -6.49 1.44
CA SER A 163 7.89 -5.03 1.41
C SER A 163 8.99 -4.41 0.55
N VAL A 164 8.63 -3.41 -0.25
CA VAL A 164 9.54 -2.85 -1.26
C VAL A 164 9.76 -1.36 -1.03
N ASN A 165 11.00 -0.90 -1.19
CA ASN A 165 11.28 0.51 -1.34
C ASN A 165 11.12 0.95 -2.80
N TYR A 166 10.76 2.21 -3.00
CA TYR A 166 10.77 2.88 -4.30
C TYR A 166 11.15 4.35 -4.11
N ARG A 167 11.72 4.98 -5.11
CA ARG A 167 12.09 6.40 -5.07
C ARG A 167 10.85 7.29 -4.92
N VAL A 168 10.96 8.31 -4.09
CA VAL A 168 9.89 9.27 -3.79
C VAL A 168 10.32 10.69 -4.11
N GLY A 169 9.36 11.63 -4.10
CA GLY A 169 9.62 13.05 -4.33
C GLY A 169 10.31 13.31 -5.66
N VAL A 170 11.23 14.26 -5.64
CA VAL A 170 12.02 14.64 -6.82
C VAL A 170 12.81 13.48 -7.41
N PHE A 171 13.29 12.54 -6.60
CA PHE A 171 14.07 11.40 -7.08
C PHE A 171 13.22 10.35 -7.80
N GLY A 172 11.95 10.24 -7.43
CA GLY A 172 11.02 9.27 -8.00
C GLY A 172 10.17 9.80 -9.15
N PHE A 173 9.92 11.13 -9.21
CA PHE A 173 8.88 11.66 -10.09
C PHE A 173 9.24 12.98 -10.79
N PHE A 174 10.50 13.34 -10.84
CA PHE A 174 10.96 14.51 -11.59
C PHE A 174 11.00 14.22 -13.09
N ALA A 175 10.34 15.08 -13.90
CA ALA A 175 10.37 15.03 -15.35
C ALA A 175 11.11 16.26 -15.91
N HIS A 176 11.84 16.05 -17.01
CA HIS A 176 12.59 17.10 -17.69
C HIS A 176 12.81 16.70 -19.15
N PRO A 177 12.78 17.62 -20.13
CA PRO A 177 12.96 17.28 -21.55
C PRO A 177 14.27 16.55 -21.87
N GLU A 178 15.38 16.92 -21.21
CA GLU A 178 16.66 16.22 -21.39
C GLU A 178 16.61 14.78 -20.86
N LEU A 179 15.88 14.53 -19.75
CA LEU A 179 15.67 13.17 -19.22
C LEU A 179 14.84 12.33 -20.19
N THR A 180 13.79 12.89 -20.76
CA THR A 180 12.98 12.23 -21.81
C THR A 180 13.80 11.96 -23.06
N LYS A 181 14.65 12.92 -23.46
CA LYS A 181 15.51 12.77 -24.65
C LYS A 181 16.53 11.65 -24.48
N GLU A 182 17.15 11.52 -23.29
CA GLU A 182 18.15 10.46 -23.03
C GLU A 182 17.50 9.08 -22.80
N SER A 183 16.24 9.04 -22.38
CA SER A 183 15.52 7.79 -22.12
C SER A 183 15.29 7.00 -23.42
N PRO A 184 15.58 5.70 -23.44
CA PRO A 184 15.25 4.85 -24.61
C PRO A 184 13.74 4.80 -24.87
N ASP A 185 12.94 4.91 -23.82
CA ASP A 185 11.47 4.83 -23.86
C ASP A 185 10.83 6.20 -24.14
N LYS A 186 11.63 7.27 -24.31
CA LYS A 186 11.15 8.64 -24.53
C LYS A 186 10.17 9.13 -23.45
N ALA A 187 10.43 8.73 -22.21
CA ALA A 187 9.63 9.04 -21.03
C ALA A 187 10.51 9.45 -19.85
N SER A 188 9.97 10.27 -18.97
CA SER A 188 10.58 10.64 -17.69
C SER A 188 9.47 10.86 -16.63
N GLY A 189 9.83 10.96 -15.34
CA GLY A 189 8.90 11.33 -14.27
C GLY A 189 8.25 10.16 -13.53
N ASN A 190 8.29 8.93 -14.01
CA ASN A 190 7.67 7.77 -13.34
C ASN A 190 8.69 6.76 -12.78
N TYR A 191 9.86 7.23 -12.34
CA TYR A 191 10.92 6.34 -11.86
C TYR A 191 10.50 5.54 -10.62
N GLY A 192 9.70 6.12 -9.72
CA GLY A 192 9.16 5.42 -8.55
C GLY A 192 8.22 4.25 -8.94
N LEU A 193 7.40 4.40 -9.99
CA LEU A 193 6.61 3.29 -10.53
C LEU A 193 7.50 2.25 -11.24
N MET A 194 8.54 2.69 -11.95
CA MET A 194 9.51 1.77 -12.56
C MET A 194 10.25 0.94 -11.51
N ASP A 195 10.56 1.53 -10.33
CA ASP A 195 11.16 0.81 -9.20
C ASP A 195 10.23 -0.29 -8.68
N GLN A 196 8.94 0.02 -8.54
CA GLN A 196 7.92 -0.96 -8.14
C GLN A 196 7.80 -2.10 -9.18
N ILE A 197 7.81 -1.76 -10.46
CA ILE A 197 7.80 -2.76 -11.56
C ILE A 197 9.07 -3.63 -11.49
N ALA A 198 10.24 -3.04 -11.25
CA ALA A 198 11.49 -3.79 -11.10
C ALA A 198 11.45 -4.72 -9.87
N ALA A 199 10.91 -4.27 -8.76
CA ALA A 199 10.70 -5.12 -7.58
C ALA A 199 9.75 -6.29 -7.88
N LEU A 200 8.68 -6.09 -8.61
CA LEU A 200 7.77 -7.17 -9.04
C LEU A 200 8.45 -8.16 -10.01
N LYS A 201 9.29 -7.67 -10.92
CA LYS A 201 10.12 -8.52 -11.79
C LYS A 201 11.11 -9.34 -10.95
N TRP A 202 11.72 -8.71 -9.93
CA TRP A 202 12.59 -9.41 -8.98
C TRP A 202 11.82 -10.50 -8.23
N VAL A 203 10.62 -10.22 -7.72
CA VAL A 203 9.74 -11.23 -7.08
C VAL A 203 9.46 -12.38 -8.03
N LYS A 204 9.11 -12.09 -9.29
CA LYS A 204 8.86 -13.10 -10.32
C LYS A 204 10.07 -14.03 -10.54
N ALA A 205 11.27 -13.49 -10.53
CA ALA A 205 12.51 -14.25 -10.77
C ALA A 205 12.98 -15.03 -9.53
N ASN A 206 12.83 -14.46 -8.33
CA ASN A 206 13.59 -14.91 -7.16
C ASN A 206 12.76 -15.52 -6.02
N ILE A 207 11.45 -15.23 -5.93
CA ILE A 207 10.67 -15.55 -4.73
C ILE A 207 10.54 -17.05 -4.46
N ALA A 208 10.71 -17.88 -5.48
CA ALA A 208 10.74 -19.34 -5.35
C ALA A 208 11.88 -19.82 -4.44
N ALA A 209 13.02 -19.11 -4.40
CA ALA A 209 14.13 -19.42 -3.52
C ALA A 209 13.78 -19.26 -2.03
N PHE A 210 12.76 -18.45 -1.72
CA PHE A 210 12.23 -18.21 -0.38
C PHE A 210 10.99 -19.08 -0.05
N GLY A 211 10.65 -20.01 -0.94
CA GLY A 211 9.47 -20.89 -0.80
C GLY A 211 8.16 -20.27 -1.29
N GLY A 212 8.23 -19.15 -2.02
CA GLY A 212 7.07 -18.48 -2.62
C GLY A 212 6.72 -19.01 -4.01
N ASP A 213 5.48 -18.72 -4.44
CA ASP A 213 5.00 -19.03 -5.80
C ASP A 213 5.01 -17.74 -6.65
N PRO A 214 5.88 -17.63 -7.67
CA PRO A 214 5.94 -16.46 -8.54
C PRO A 214 4.70 -16.27 -9.42
N ASN A 215 3.78 -17.25 -9.45
CA ASN A 215 2.52 -17.18 -10.18
C ASN A 215 1.31 -16.88 -9.27
N ARG A 216 1.54 -16.66 -7.99
CA ARG A 216 0.50 -16.34 -6.99
C ARG A 216 0.91 -15.12 -6.18
N VAL A 217 0.98 -13.97 -6.85
CA VAL A 217 1.45 -12.70 -6.29
C VAL A 217 0.26 -11.74 -6.17
N THR A 218 0.02 -11.22 -4.99
CA THR A 218 -0.93 -10.13 -4.74
C THR A 218 -0.15 -8.87 -4.36
N ILE A 219 -0.39 -7.79 -5.10
CA ILE A 219 0.14 -6.46 -4.75
C ILE A 219 -0.82 -5.76 -3.81
N ALA A 220 -0.28 -5.04 -2.84
CA ALA A 220 -1.09 -4.30 -1.87
C ALA A 220 -0.44 -2.97 -1.51
N GLY A 221 -1.25 -1.98 -1.17
CA GLY A 221 -0.74 -0.70 -0.72
C GLY A 221 -1.84 0.20 -0.16
N GLN A 222 -1.42 1.21 0.59
CA GLN A 222 -2.30 2.17 1.23
C GLN A 222 -1.97 3.59 0.76
N SER A 223 -2.98 4.48 0.62
CA SER A 223 -2.78 5.88 0.21
C SER A 223 -2.08 5.99 -1.16
N ALA A 224 -0.96 6.69 -1.25
CA ALA A 224 -0.12 6.72 -2.46
C ALA A 224 0.33 5.32 -2.90
N GLY A 225 0.53 4.38 -1.95
CA GLY A 225 0.77 2.96 -2.26
C GLY A 225 -0.44 2.29 -2.92
N SER A 226 -1.65 2.61 -2.48
CA SER A 226 -2.90 2.19 -3.11
C SER A 226 -3.06 2.78 -4.52
N MET A 227 -2.75 4.08 -4.67
CA MET A 227 -2.71 4.74 -5.98
C MET A 227 -1.64 4.11 -6.89
N SER A 228 -0.49 3.68 -6.33
CA SER A 228 0.50 2.89 -7.05
C SER A 228 -0.05 1.53 -7.50
N VAL A 229 -0.76 0.81 -6.61
CA VAL A 229 -1.45 -0.45 -6.97
C VAL A 229 -2.40 -0.22 -8.15
N ASN A 230 -3.21 0.84 -8.11
CA ASN A 230 -4.12 1.18 -9.20
C ASN A 230 -3.36 1.53 -10.50
N ALA A 231 -2.24 2.28 -10.42
CA ALA A 231 -1.39 2.59 -11.56
C ALA A 231 -0.73 1.32 -12.15
N LEU A 232 -0.28 0.40 -11.29
CA LEU A 232 0.29 -0.89 -11.73
C LEU A 232 -0.78 -1.78 -12.37
N VAL A 233 -2.02 -1.78 -11.88
CA VAL A 233 -3.16 -2.47 -12.54
C VAL A 233 -3.43 -1.85 -13.91
N ALA A 234 -3.31 -0.54 -14.06
CA ALA A 234 -3.50 0.16 -15.33
C ALA A 234 -2.34 -0.03 -16.33
N SER A 235 -1.11 -0.26 -15.83
CA SER A 235 0.09 -0.30 -16.68
C SER A 235 0.21 -1.58 -17.51
N PRO A 236 0.47 -1.50 -18.83
CA PRO A 236 0.72 -2.68 -19.65
C PRO A 236 2.04 -3.39 -19.29
N LEU A 237 2.98 -2.70 -18.63
CA LEU A 237 4.31 -3.23 -18.28
C LEU A 237 4.27 -4.26 -17.13
N THR A 238 3.12 -4.39 -16.46
CA THR A 238 2.95 -5.27 -15.31
C THR A 238 2.17 -6.55 -15.62
N LYS A 239 1.79 -6.76 -16.88
CA LYS A 239 1.03 -7.93 -17.30
C LYS A 239 1.71 -9.23 -16.87
N GLY A 240 1.01 -10.06 -16.09
CA GLY A 240 1.51 -11.35 -15.61
C GLY A 240 2.50 -11.28 -14.44
N LEU A 241 2.71 -10.09 -13.83
CA LEU A 241 3.55 -9.94 -12.64
C LEU A 241 2.78 -10.16 -11.33
N PHE A 242 1.45 -10.05 -11.34
CA PHE A 242 0.59 -10.30 -10.18
C PHE A 242 -0.77 -10.86 -10.61
N ASN A 243 -1.51 -11.43 -9.65
CA ASN A 243 -2.77 -12.14 -9.83
C ASN A 243 -3.89 -11.63 -8.92
N GLY A 244 -3.62 -10.61 -8.11
CA GLY A 244 -4.57 -9.96 -7.23
C GLY A 244 -4.07 -8.61 -6.77
N ALA A 245 -4.97 -7.73 -6.34
CA ALA A 245 -4.65 -6.38 -5.89
C ALA A 245 -5.46 -6.01 -4.65
N ILE A 246 -4.82 -5.37 -3.67
CA ILE A 246 -5.45 -4.78 -2.48
C ILE A 246 -5.09 -3.30 -2.43
N ALA A 247 -6.11 -2.44 -2.51
CA ALA A 247 -5.96 -0.99 -2.64
C ALA A 247 -6.68 -0.31 -1.47
N GLU A 248 -5.91 0.13 -0.46
CA GLU A 248 -6.43 0.70 0.79
C GLU A 248 -6.39 2.23 0.72
N SER A 249 -7.55 2.89 0.78
CA SER A 249 -7.67 4.37 0.82
C SER A 249 -6.89 5.09 -0.29
N GLY A 250 -7.18 4.74 -1.56
CA GLY A 250 -6.58 5.45 -2.69
C GLY A 250 -6.78 4.75 -4.04
N SER A 251 -7.13 5.54 -5.05
CA SER A 251 -7.26 5.10 -6.44
C SER A 251 -7.24 6.32 -7.36
N LEU A 252 -7.00 6.12 -8.65
CA LEU A 252 -6.87 7.19 -9.65
C LEU A 252 -7.89 6.99 -10.79
N THR A 253 -9.01 6.30 -10.54
CA THR A 253 -10.03 5.99 -11.56
C THR A 253 -11.00 7.14 -11.86
N VAL A 254 -10.89 8.27 -11.15
CA VAL A 254 -11.67 9.48 -11.38
C VAL A 254 -10.73 10.65 -11.68
N LYS A 255 -11.06 11.46 -12.70
CA LYS A 255 -10.34 12.71 -12.98
C LYS A 255 -10.59 13.69 -11.83
N ASN A 256 -9.58 13.90 -11.01
CA ASN A 256 -9.60 14.85 -9.89
C ASN A 256 -8.31 15.71 -9.95
N PRO A 257 -8.40 17.03 -10.22
CA PRO A 257 -7.23 17.91 -10.34
C PRO A 257 -6.31 17.90 -9.10
N ALA A 258 -6.87 17.55 -7.92
CA ALA A 258 -6.07 17.46 -6.70
C ALA A 258 -5.16 16.23 -6.63
N ILE A 259 -5.50 15.14 -7.34
CA ILE A 259 -4.78 13.86 -7.30
C ILE A 259 -4.50 13.26 -8.68
N SER A 260 -5.05 13.82 -9.76
CA SER A 260 -4.87 13.29 -11.11
C SER A 260 -3.44 13.46 -11.60
N SER A 261 -3.02 12.47 -12.37
CA SER A 261 -1.73 12.49 -13.07
C SER A 261 -1.70 13.61 -14.11
N GLY A 262 -0.67 14.44 -14.07
CA GLY A 262 -0.39 15.40 -15.14
C GLY A 262 0.07 14.69 -16.43
N THR A 263 0.22 15.46 -17.50
CA THR A 263 0.87 14.96 -18.74
C THR A 263 2.38 15.11 -18.65
N LEU A 264 3.13 14.32 -19.41
CA LEU A 264 4.59 14.43 -19.53
C LEU A 264 4.99 15.87 -19.90
N GLN A 265 4.36 16.46 -20.90
CA GLN A 265 4.63 17.84 -21.35
C GLN A 265 4.48 18.87 -20.21
N ALA A 266 3.41 18.76 -19.41
CA ALA A 266 3.19 19.67 -18.28
C ALA A 266 4.24 19.47 -17.16
N ALA A 267 4.61 18.21 -16.90
CA ALA A 267 5.61 17.86 -15.91
C ALA A 267 7.02 18.30 -16.34
N GLU A 268 7.37 18.16 -17.61
CA GLU A 268 8.63 18.65 -18.19
C GLU A 268 8.74 20.18 -18.07
N ALA A 269 7.70 20.90 -18.47
CA ALA A 269 7.68 22.36 -18.37
C ALA A 269 7.80 22.84 -16.91
N ALA A 270 7.22 22.11 -15.94
CA ALA A 270 7.41 22.37 -14.51
C ALA A 270 8.85 22.05 -14.07
N GLY A 271 9.42 20.97 -14.57
CA GLY A 271 10.80 20.56 -14.32
C GLY A 271 11.83 21.57 -14.82
N GLU A 272 11.68 22.06 -16.06
CA GLU A 272 12.55 23.13 -16.61
C GLU A 272 12.52 24.40 -15.73
N LYS A 273 11.32 24.88 -15.36
CA LYS A 273 11.17 26.04 -14.48
C LYS A 273 11.81 25.82 -13.11
N THR A 274 11.74 24.62 -12.60
CA THR A 274 12.31 24.25 -11.31
C THR A 274 13.84 24.17 -11.38
N ALA A 275 14.37 23.60 -12.47
CA ALA A 275 15.80 23.53 -12.77
C ALA A 275 16.40 24.95 -12.92
N GLU A 276 15.74 25.83 -13.67
CA GLU A 276 16.13 27.23 -13.85
C GLU A 276 16.19 27.97 -12.50
N LYS A 277 15.16 27.85 -11.67
CA LYS A 277 15.13 28.46 -10.32
C LYS A 277 16.24 27.92 -9.41
N ALA A 278 16.63 26.65 -9.58
CA ALA A 278 17.73 26.03 -8.86
C ALA A 278 19.10 26.45 -9.38
N GLY A 279 19.17 27.20 -10.50
CA GLY A 279 20.39 27.66 -11.14
C GLY A 279 21.09 26.60 -12.02
N ALA A 280 20.41 25.49 -12.31
CA ALA A 280 20.92 24.45 -13.20
C ALA A 280 20.70 24.82 -14.66
N LYS A 281 21.72 24.67 -15.49
CA LYS A 281 21.70 24.96 -16.94
C LYS A 281 21.66 23.70 -17.80
N SER A 282 21.86 22.54 -17.18
CA SER A 282 21.94 21.26 -17.86
C SER A 282 21.54 20.12 -16.94
N LEU A 283 21.26 18.96 -17.49
CA LEU A 283 21.06 17.72 -16.74
C LEU A 283 22.31 17.33 -15.92
N ALA A 284 23.50 17.65 -16.44
CA ALA A 284 24.76 17.42 -15.70
C ALA A 284 24.80 18.25 -14.41
N ASP A 285 24.39 19.53 -14.46
CA ASP A 285 24.31 20.37 -13.26
C ASP A 285 23.31 19.81 -12.24
N LEU A 286 22.16 19.33 -12.70
CA LEU A 286 21.14 18.70 -11.86
C LEU A 286 21.68 17.42 -11.18
N ARG A 287 22.42 16.58 -11.90
CA ARG A 287 23.02 15.34 -11.37
C ARG A 287 24.18 15.62 -10.43
N ALA A 288 24.89 16.74 -10.61
CA ALA A 288 25.98 17.16 -9.74
C ALA A 288 25.53 17.71 -8.38
N MET A 289 24.25 18.04 -8.22
CA MET A 289 23.70 18.49 -6.93
C MET A 289 23.82 17.39 -5.88
N SER A 290 24.10 17.77 -4.61
CA SER A 290 23.89 16.85 -3.49
C SER A 290 22.40 16.45 -3.41
N ALA A 291 22.10 15.34 -2.76
CA ALA A 291 20.70 14.91 -2.60
C ALA A 291 19.90 15.94 -1.78
N GLU A 292 20.51 16.53 -0.76
CA GLU A 292 19.92 17.56 0.09
C GLU A 292 19.63 18.83 -0.72
N ASP A 293 20.56 19.25 -1.59
CA ASP A 293 20.35 20.42 -2.46
C ASP A 293 19.26 20.17 -3.47
N ALA A 294 19.22 18.99 -4.08
CA ALA A 294 18.15 18.60 -5.00
C ALA A 294 16.77 18.68 -4.32
N MET A 295 16.63 18.13 -3.10
CA MET A 295 15.38 18.25 -2.33
C MET A 295 14.98 19.69 -2.00
N LYS A 296 15.95 20.55 -1.64
CA LYS A 296 15.69 21.92 -1.26
C LYS A 296 15.36 22.82 -2.45
N LYS A 297 16.05 22.62 -3.57
CA LYS A 297 15.99 23.52 -4.73
C LYS A 297 14.99 23.08 -5.78
N LEU A 298 14.84 21.77 -5.99
CA LEU A 298 13.90 21.21 -6.96
C LEU A 298 12.54 20.95 -6.30
N THR A 299 11.89 22.03 -5.87
CA THR A 299 10.59 21.96 -5.20
C THR A 299 9.46 21.88 -6.21
N GLY A 300 8.45 21.02 -5.94
CA GLY A 300 7.31 20.83 -6.84
C GLY A 300 6.33 19.81 -6.31
N ARG A 301 5.29 19.57 -7.09
CA ARG A 301 4.38 18.46 -6.86
C ARG A 301 4.90 17.25 -7.65
N TYR A 302 5.25 16.20 -6.95
CA TYR A 302 5.78 14.96 -7.50
C TYR A 302 4.80 13.82 -7.30
N SER A 303 4.30 13.25 -8.39
CA SER A 303 3.34 12.15 -8.42
C SER A 303 3.41 11.44 -9.78
N PRO A 304 2.83 10.25 -9.94
CA PRO A 304 2.74 9.60 -11.25
C PRO A 304 2.13 10.53 -12.31
N ILE A 305 2.59 10.40 -13.56
CA ILE A 305 2.12 11.18 -14.71
C ILE A 305 1.80 10.27 -15.89
N VAL A 306 1.02 10.76 -16.83
CA VAL A 306 0.83 10.14 -18.16
C VAL A 306 2.09 10.40 -18.98
N ASP A 307 2.98 9.39 -19.06
CA ASP A 307 4.30 9.52 -19.69
C ASP A 307 4.40 8.84 -21.06
N GLY A 308 3.32 8.16 -21.49
CA GLY A 308 3.29 7.42 -22.74
C GLY A 308 3.95 6.03 -22.68
N TYR A 309 4.60 5.66 -21.56
CA TYR A 309 5.33 4.41 -21.39
C TYR A 309 4.82 3.59 -20.20
N VAL A 310 5.04 4.04 -18.96
CA VAL A 310 4.52 3.36 -17.76
C VAL A 310 3.00 3.51 -17.69
N LEU A 311 2.51 4.70 -17.95
CA LEU A 311 1.10 5.06 -18.07
C LEU A 311 0.88 5.68 -19.47
N PRO A 312 0.47 4.87 -20.46
CA PRO A 312 0.32 5.35 -21.84
C PRO A 312 -0.81 6.36 -22.00
N GLU A 313 -1.83 6.28 -21.14
CA GLU A 313 -3.00 7.16 -21.10
C GLU A 313 -3.35 7.49 -19.64
N ALA A 314 -4.27 8.42 -19.42
CA ALA A 314 -4.79 8.65 -18.08
C ALA A 314 -5.49 7.39 -17.54
N ILE A 315 -5.27 7.08 -16.28
CA ILE A 315 -5.81 5.85 -15.66
C ILE A 315 -7.34 5.74 -15.84
N PRO A 316 -8.15 6.81 -15.65
CA PRO A 316 -9.59 6.74 -15.94
C PRO A 316 -9.91 6.32 -17.38
N ASP A 317 -9.09 6.76 -18.34
CA ASP A 317 -9.31 6.46 -19.76
C ASP A 317 -8.89 5.00 -20.09
N ILE A 318 -7.80 4.48 -19.46
CA ILE A 318 -7.40 3.07 -19.55
C ILE A 318 -8.53 2.16 -19.06
N PHE A 319 -9.11 2.46 -17.89
CA PHE A 319 -10.23 1.69 -17.31
C PHE A 319 -11.52 1.83 -18.14
N ALA A 320 -11.80 3.01 -18.68
CA ALA A 320 -12.96 3.20 -19.58
C ALA A 320 -12.85 2.38 -20.87
N GLN A 321 -11.63 2.14 -21.34
CA GLN A 321 -11.32 1.35 -22.54
C GLN A 321 -11.10 -0.14 -22.25
N ASN A 322 -11.20 -0.57 -20.97
CA ASN A 322 -11.03 -1.97 -20.58
C ASN A 322 -9.63 -2.54 -20.89
N LYS A 323 -8.60 -1.70 -20.74
CA LYS A 323 -7.20 -2.04 -21.03
C LYS A 323 -6.37 -2.42 -19.81
N GLU A 324 -6.94 -2.29 -18.61
CA GLU A 324 -6.28 -2.63 -17.34
C GLU A 324 -6.08 -4.15 -17.18
N ASN A 325 -5.20 -4.54 -16.28
CA ASN A 325 -4.99 -5.94 -15.91
C ASN A 325 -6.18 -6.43 -15.07
N HIS A 326 -6.97 -7.36 -15.59
CA HIS A 326 -8.13 -7.92 -14.91
C HIS A 326 -7.68 -8.95 -13.86
N VAL A 327 -7.65 -8.54 -12.61
CA VAL A 327 -7.35 -9.39 -11.45
C VAL A 327 -8.38 -9.17 -10.35
N PRO A 328 -8.62 -10.13 -9.45
CA PRO A 328 -9.43 -9.88 -8.24
C PRO A 328 -8.91 -8.69 -7.45
N VAL A 329 -9.82 -7.87 -6.89
CA VAL A 329 -9.48 -6.64 -6.15
C VAL A 329 -10.18 -6.60 -4.81
N ILE A 330 -9.46 -6.17 -3.76
CA ILE A 330 -10.04 -5.56 -2.55
C ILE A 330 -9.77 -4.07 -2.62
N THR A 331 -10.80 -3.24 -2.38
CA THR A 331 -10.63 -1.79 -2.19
C THR A 331 -11.54 -1.28 -1.09
N GLY A 332 -11.21 -0.14 -0.53
CA GLY A 332 -12.02 0.48 0.51
C GLY A 332 -11.37 1.76 1.05
N TRP A 333 -11.98 2.32 2.07
CA TRP A 333 -11.55 3.58 2.70
C TRP A 333 -11.96 3.63 4.15
N ASN A 334 -11.39 4.58 4.88
CA ASN A 334 -11.64 4.78 6.30
C ASN A 334 -12.76 5.81 6.54
N GLY A 335 -13.43 5.69 7.68
CA GLY A 335 -14.55 6.55 8.05
C GLY A 335 -14.17 8.02 8.25
N ASP A 336 -12.98 8.28 8.79
CA ASP A 336 -12.53 9.62 9.17
C ASP A 336 -11.26 10.08 8.44
N GLU A 337 -10.83 9.49 7.37
CA GLU A 337 -9.67 9.88 6.52
C GLU A 337 -9.05 11.28 6.90
N PHE A 338 -8.27 11.92 6.10
CA PHE A 338 -7.84 13.30 6.35
C PHE A 338 -9.02 14.27 6.27
N GLY A 339 -9.21 15.10 7.30
CA GLY A 339 -10.17 16.18 7.32
C GLY A 339 -9.60 17.51 6.86
N SER A 340 -10.43 18.32 6.22
CA SER A 340 -10.17 19.75 6.00
C SER A 340 -10.39 20.53 7.30
N GLY A 341 -9.75 21.69 7.40
CA GLY A 341 -9.96 22.60 8.55
C GLY A 341 -11.40 23.15 8.63
N PRO A 342 -11.74 23.87 9.72
CA PRO A 342 -13.06 24.43 9.92
C PRO A 342 -13.40 25.46 8.83
N ILE A 343 -14.70 25.51 8.46
CA ILE A 343 -15.23 26.46 7.47
C ILE A 343 -16.51 27.11 8.00
N LYS A 344 -16.72 28.38 7.65
CA LYS A 344 -17.99 29.07 7.90
C LYS A 344 -19.06 28.58 6.94
N LYS A 345 -20.32 28.45 7.43
CA LYS A 345 -21.45 27.95 6.62
C LYS A 345 -21.66 28.77 5.34
N GLU A 346 -21.54 30.12 5.43
CA GLU A 346 -21.69 31.00 4.27
C GLU A 346 -20.64 30.69 3.18
N ASN A 347 -19.39 30.42 3.59
CA ASN A 347 -18.31 30.09 2.67
C ASN A 347 -18.53 28.70 2.04
N PHE A 348 -18.97 27.71 2.82
CA PHE A 348 -19.27 26.38 2.31
C PHE A 348 -20.42 26.41 1.31
N ILE A 349 -21.52 27.12 1.63
CA ILE A 349 -22.67 27.30 0.72
C ILE A 349 -22.24 28.02 -0.56
N LYS A 350 -21.45 29.09 -0.45
CA LYS A 350 -20.91 29.81 -1.61
C LYS A 350 -20.05 28.91 -2.50
N GLN A 351 -19.17 28.09 -1.91
CA GLN A 351 -18.38 27.11 -2.65
C GLN A 351 -19.27 26.09 -3.35
N ALA A 352 -20.30 25.56 -2.67
CA ALA A 352 -21.27 24.64 -3.26
C ALA A 352 -21.99 25.25 -4.48
N GLN A 353 -22.42 26.50 -4.37
CA GLN A 353 -23.06 27.25 -5.46
C GLN A 353 -22.10 27.45 -6.66
N GLN A 354 -20.84 27.80 -6.38
CA GLN A 354 -19.83 27.99 -7.43
C GLN A 354 -19.48 26.68 -8.14
N MET A 355 -19.36 25.58 -7.40
CA MET A 355 -18.96 24.29 -7.97
C MET A 355 -20.11 23.53 -8.65
N TYR A 356 -21.33 23.63 -8.12
CA TYR A 356 -22.44 22.80 -8.56
C TYR A 356 -23.59 23.57 -9.19
N GLY A 357 -23.60 24.91 -9.15
CA GLY A 357 -24.61 25.76 -9.79
C GLY A 357 -26.05 25.37 -9.42
N ALA A 358 -26.88 25.00 -10.39
CA ALA A 358 -28.25 24.58 -10.17
C ALA A 358 -28.40 23.30 -9.30
N ASP A 359 -27.34 22.49 -9.20
CA ASP A 359 -27.34 21.27 -8.37
C ASP A 359 -26.87 21.52 -6.92
N ALA A 360 -26.55 22.78 -6.55
CA ALA A 360 -26.05 23.10 -5.20
C ALA A 360 -27.02 22.72 -4.08
N GLU A 361 -28.33 22.89 -4.28
CA GLU A 361 -29.34 22.44 -3.31
C GLU A 361 -29.33 20.91 -3.11
N LYS A 362 -29.15 20.16 -4.19
CA LYS A 362 -29.04 18.69 -4.13
C LYS A 362 -27.76 18.28 -3.41
N PHE A 363 -26.65 18.97 -3.67
CA PHE A 363 -25.38 18.77 -2.96
C PHE A 363 -25.54 19.01 -1.46
N LEU A 364 -26.18 20.11 -1.05
CA LEU A 364 -26.37 20.48 0.35
C LEU A 364 -27.33 19.51 1.11
N LYS A 365 -28.12 18.69 0.41
CA LYS A 365 -28.85 17.58 1.06
C LYS A 365 -27.91 16.45 1.52
N TYR A 366 -26.82 16.21 0.82
CA TYR A 366 -25.80 15.23 1.22
C TYR A 366 -24.74 15.79 2.17
N PHE A 367 -24.48 17.10 2.05
CA PHE A 367 -23.47 17.85 2.80
C PHE A 367 -24.10 19.09 3.45
N PRO A 368 -24.89 18.91 4.54
CA PRO A 368 -25.65 19.98 5.16
C PRO A 368 -24.74 21.06 5.74
N ALA A 369 -25.23 22.33 5.74
CA ALA A 369 -24.50 23.50 6.21
C ALA A 369 -25.45 24.53 6.88
N GLY A 370 -26.36 24.06 7.73
CA GLY A 370 -27.26 24.95 8.49
C GLY A 370 -26.55 25.74 9.58
N THR A 371 -25.42 25.20 10.10
CA THR A 371 -24.55 25.84 11.08
C THR A 371 -23.08 25.73 10.65
N ASP A 372 -22.17 26.52 11.28
CA ASP A 372 -20.71 26.40 11.05
C ASP A 372 -20.18 25.00 11.42
N ALA A 373 -20.75 24.37 12.45
CA ALA A 373 -20.38 23.03 12.88
C ALA A 373 -20.78 21.99 11.83
N GLU A 374 -21.99 22.08 11.28
CA GLU A 374 -22.44 21.19 10.18
C GLU A 374 -21.62 21.43 8.90
N ALA A 375 -21.36 22.68 8.54
CA ALA A 375 -20.53 23.01 7.39
C ALA A 375 -19.10 22.42 7.52
N THR A 376 -18.51 22.50 8.71
CA THR A 376 -17.21 21.89 9.00
C THR A 376 -17.26 20.38 8.89
N ALA A 377 -18.27 19.73 9.48
CA ALA A 377 -18.46 18.27 9.35
C ALA A 377 -18.64 17.84 7.89
N SER A 378 -19.44 18.59 7.12
CA SER A 378 -19.65 18.36 5.70
C SER A 378 -18.39 18.57 4.87
N GLN A 379 -17.56 19.55 5.20
CA GLN A 379 -16.26 19.80 4.56
C GLN A 379 -15.29 18.62 4.78
N VAL A 380 -15.22 18.10 5.99
CA VAL A 380 -14.40 16.90 6.33
C VAL A 380 -14.88 15.70 5.52
N LYS A 381 -16.20 15.45 5.55
CA LYS A 381 -16.82 14.35 4.80
C LYS A 381 -16.59 14.48 3.30
N LEU A 382 -16.77 15.67 2.72
CA LEU A 382 -16.51 15.95 1.31
C LEU A 382 -15.07 15.69 0.92
N SER A 383 -14.11 16.14 1.74
CA SER A 383 -12.68 15.89 1.50
C SER A 383 -12.36 14.40 1.46
N ARG A 384 -12.86 13.62 2.44
CA ARG A 384 -12.75 12.17 2.47
C ARG A 384 -13.29 11.56 1.17
N ASP A 385 -14.53 11.95 0.81
CA ASP A 385 -15.24 11.36 -0.31
C ASP A 385 -14.55 11.69 -1.64
N GLN A 386 -14.12 12.93 -1.86
CA GLN A 386 -13.46 13.34 -3.11
C GLN A 386 -12.06 12.75 -3.28
N VAL A 387 -11.30 12.58 -2.20
CA VAL A 387 -9.91 12.13 -2.29
C VAL A 387 -9.82 10.60 -2.29
N PHE A 388 -10.61 9.92 -1.46
CA PHE A 388 -10.45 8.48 -1.22
C PHE A 388 -11.64 7.64 -1.67
N ALA A 389 -12.86 7.97 -1.21
CA ALA A 389 -14.02 7.11 -1.43
C ALA A 389 -14.49 7.10 -2.88
N LEU A 390 -14.58 8.26 -3.54
CA LEU A 390 -15.15 8.40 -4.89
C LEU A 390 -14.40 7.56 -5.92
N SER A 391 -13.07 7.60 -5.88
CA SER A 391 -12.23 6.88 -6.83
C SER A 391 -12.26 5.37 -6.59
N GLY A 392 -12.24 4.93 -5.32
CA GLY A 392 -12.40 3.52 -4.94
C GLY A 392 -13.81 2.99 -5.33
N TYR A 393 -14.86 3.79 -5.09
CA TYR A 393 -16.22 3.49 -5.50
C TYR A 393 -16.36 3.36 -7.02
N ASN A 394 -15.75 4.27 -7.78
CA ASN A 394 -15.75 4.19 -9.24
C ASN A 394 -15.01 2.94 -9.73
N TRP A 395 -13.87 2.59 -9.14
CA TRP A 395 -13.18 1.34 -9.45
C TRP A 395 -14.08 0.14 -9.19
N ALA A 396 -14.75 0.10 -8.04
CA ALA A 396 -15.70 -0.96 -7.72
C ALA A 396 -16.82 -1.10 -8.76
N ASN A 397 -17.37 0.01 -9.22
CA ASN A 397 -18.42 0.02 -10.25
C ASN A 397 -17.91 -0.50 -11.61
N ILE A 398 -16.68 -0.12 -12.02
CA ILE A 398 -16.07 -0.60 -13.26
C ILE A 398 -15.75 -2.10 -13.13
N GLN A 399 -15.03 -2.48 -12.10
CA GLN A 399 -14.54 -3.84 -11.88
C GLN A 399 -15.67 -4.86 -11.68
N SER A 400 -16.80 -4.44 -11.10
CA SER A 400 -17.95 -5.34 -10.87
C SER A 400 -18.57 -5.91 -12.15
N LYS A 401 -18.19 -5.40 -13.32
CA LYS A 401 -18.60 -5.92 -14.63
C LYS A 401 -17.84 -7.19 -15.04
N TYR A 402 -16.72 -7.52 -14.35
CA TYR A 402 -15.86 -8.65 -14.68
C TYR A 402 -16.11 -9.83 -13.74
N PRO A 403 -16.84 -10.88 -14.16
CA PRO A 403 -17.19 -12.00 -13.29
C PRO A 403 -15.95 -12.79 -12.80
N ASP A 404 -14.91 -12.87 -13.65
CA ASP A 404 -13.68 -13.62 -13.38
C ASP A 404 -12.64 -12.81 -12.58
N ALA A 405 -12.85 -11.50 -12.42
CA ALA A 405 -12.01 -10.61 -11.65
C ALA A 405 -12.85 -9.87 -10.60
N PRO A 406 -13.36 -10.56 -9.57
CA PRO A 406 -14.28 -9.98 -8.59
C PRO A 406 -13.64 -8.87 -7.78
N ILE A 407 -14.48 -7.92 -7.35
CA ILE A 407 -14.08 -6.87 -6.42
C ILE A 407 -14.85 -6.99 -5.11
N TYR A 408 -14.13 -6.74 -4.01
CA TYR A 408 -14.64 -6.69 -2.66
C TYR A 408 -14.40 -5.31 -2.08
N VAL A 409 -15.42 -4.71 -1.47
CA VAL A 409 -15.34 -3.33 -0.95
C VAL A 409 -15.48 -3.35 0.56
N TYR A 410 -14.64 -2.57 1.24
CA TYR A 410 -14.75 -2.37 2.68
C TYR A 410 -14.89 -0.88 3.03
N ASN A 411 -15.40 -0.65 4.24
CA ASN A 411 -15.31 0.60 4.96
C ASN A 411 -14.76 0.32 6.36
N PHE A 412 -13.68 0.98 6.76
CA PHE A 412 -13.09 0.84 8.07
C PHE A 412 -13.58 1.97 8.98
N ASP A 413 -14.49 1.63 9.90
CA ASP A 413 -15.16 2.59 10.80
C ASP A 413 -14.70 2.48 12.26
N ARG A 414 -13.78 1.55 12.56
CA ARG A 414 -13.25 1.39 13.91
C ARG A 414 -12.51 2.66 14.34
N LYS A 415 -13.05 3.35 15.33
CA LYS A 415 -12.37 4.47 15.98
C LYS A 415 -11.16 3.93 16.72
N ILE A 416 -9.96 4.29 16.26
CA ILE A 416 -8.72 3.71 16.79
C ILE A 416 -8.48 4.24 18.20
N PRO A 417 -8.29 3.37 19.21
CA PRO A 417 -7.97 3.80 20.55
C PRO A 417 -6.74 4.72 20.60
N ALA A 418 -6.86 5.83 21.32
CA ALA A 418 -5.81 6.82 21.43
C ALA A 418 -5.94 7.62 22.73
N SER A 419 -4.92 8.40 23.09
CA SER A 419 -5.02 9.39 24.17
C SER A 419 -6.07 10.48 23.83
N ALA A 420 -6.50 11.24 24.84
CA ALA A 420 -7.54 12.27 24.69
C ALA A 420 -7.27 13.24 23.53
N ASP A 421 -6.01 13.60 23.27
CA ASP A 421 -5.63 14.53 22.21
C ASP A 421 -5.83 13.97 20.80
N PHE A 422 -5.76 12.65 20.64
CA PHE A 422 -5.78 11.96 19.35
C PHE A 422 -7.08 11.19 19.08
N VAL A 423 -7.92 10.93 20.08
CA VAL A 423 -9.19 10.21 19.92
C VAL A 423 -10.14 10.87 18.90
N LYS A 424 -10.05 12.18 18.74
CA LYS A 424 -10.82 12.99 17.77
C LYS A 424 -10.59 12.61 16.31
N TYR A 425 -9.48 11.94 15.99
CA TYR A 425 -9.16 11.53 14.62
C TYR A 425 -9.85 10.22 14.20
N GLY A 426 -10.43 9.48 15.15
CA GLY A 426 -11.32 8.35 14.88
C GLY A 426 -10.69 7.22 14.07
N ALA A 427 -11.35 6.83 12.98
CA ALA A 427 -10.87 5.89 11.97
C ALA A 427 -10.01 6.64 10.94
N PHE A 428 -8.86 7.15 11.39
CA PHE A 428 -8.01 8.04 10.62
C PHE A 428 -7.33 7.33 9.43
N HIS A 429 -6.86 8.11 8.48
CA HIS A 429 -6.09 7.64 7.33
C HIS A 429 -4.88 6.80 7.75
N THR A 430 -4.64 5.65 7.13
CA THR A 430 -3.60 4.64 7.45
C THR A 430 -3.90 3.81 8.73
N GLY A 431 -4.93 4.16 9.50
CA GLY A 431 -5.21 3.47 10.75
C GLY A 431 -5.60 2.00 10.60
N GLU A 432 -6.20 1.61 9.49
CA GLU A 432 -6.57 0.23 9.15
C GLU A 432 -5.36 -0.68 8.95
N VAL A 433 -4.22 -0.12 8.50
CA VAL A 433 -3.04 -0.91 8.11
C VAL A 433 -2.52 -1.78 9.26
N CYS A 434 -2.45 -1.26 10.47
CA CYS A 434 -1.99 -2.04 11.62
C CYS A 434 -2.93 -3.22 11.97
N TYR A 435 -4.23 -3.14 11.60
CA TYR A 435 -5.18 -4.24 11.72
C TYR A 435 -5.00 -5.25 10.58
N VAL A 436 -4.88 -4.81 9.33
CA VAL A 436 -4.63 -5.70 8.18
C VAL A 436 -3.33 -6.47 8.36
N MET A 437 -2.27 -5.80 8.81
CA MET A 437 -0.96 -6.41 9.08
C MET A 437 -0.92 -7.22 10.38
N ASN A 438 -1.97 -7.12 11.23
CA ASN A 438 -2.01 -7.73 12.57
C ASN A 438 -0.83 -7.29 13.46
N ASN A 439 -0.50 -6.01 13.41
CA ASN A 439 0.69 -5.39 14.02
C ASN A 439 0.37 -4.38 15.13
N LEU A 440 -0.78 -4.51 15.78
CA LEU A 440 -1.15 -3.65 16.93
C LEU A 440 -0.08 -3.62 18.02
N LYS A 441 0.72 -4.67 18.14
CA LYS A 441 1.82 -4.81 19.11
C LYS A 441 2.89 -3.71 19.00
N PHE A 442 3.01 -3.04 17.84
CA PHE A 442 4.00 -1.96 17.65
C PHE A 442 3.49 -0.59 18.08
N LEU A 443 2.17 -0.46 18.34
CA LEU A 443 1.54 0.80 18.76
C LEU A 443 1.31 0.78 20.29
N ASN A 444 2.38 0.66 21.07
CA ASN A 444 2.35 0.46 22.50
C ASN A 444 1.75 1.63 23.31
N ASN A 445 1.66 2.81 22.70
CA ASN A 445 1.07 4.02 23.29
C ASN A 445 -0.46 4.11 23.10
N ARG A 446 -1.11 3.07 22.52
CA ARG A 446 -2.56 3.03 22.28
C ARG A 446 -3.22 1.95 23.13
N PRO A 447 -4.31 2.28 23.85
CA PRO A 447 -5.00 1.36 24.74
C PRO A 447 -5.93 0.40 23.98
N PHE A 448 -5.34 -0.49 23.16
CA PHE A 448 -6.12 -1.51 22.43
C PHE A 448 -6.81 -2.47 23.37
N ALA A 449 -8.10 -2.68 23.14
CA ALA A 449 -8.93 -3.63 23.86
C ALA A 449 -8.96 -5.01 23.16
N PRO A 450 -9.45 -6.08 23.81
CA PRO A 450 -9.60 -7.39 23.17
C PRO A 450 -10.35 -7.38 21.83
N VAL A 451 -11.31 -6.48 21.67
CA VAL A 451 -12.07 -6.29 20.41
C VAL A 451 -11.16 -5.82 19.26
N ASP A 452 -10.14 -5.01 19.54
CA ASP A 452 -9.18 -4.55 18.52
C ASP A 452 -8.30 -5.69 18.02
N HIS A 453 -7.82 -6.54 18.94
CA HIS A 453 -7.04 -7.73 18.60
C HIS A 453 -7.89 -8.76 17.82
N ALA A 454 -9.17 -8.93 18.18
CA ALA A 454 -10.09 -9.78 17.43
C ALA A 454 -10.34 -9.23 16.02
N LEU A 455 -10.52 -7.91 15.89
CA LEU A 455 -10.69 -7.25 14.59
C LEU A 455 -9.42 -7.36 13.72
N ALA A 456 -8.23 -7.16 14.30
CA ALA A 456 -6.96 -7.31 13.57
C ALA A 456 -6.76 -8.76 13.08
N ASN A 457 -7.10 -9.76 13.88
CA ASN A 457 -7.10 -11.15 13.45
C ASN A 457 -8.07 -11.38 12.30
N LEU A 458 -9.32 -10.87 12.39
CA LEU A 458 -10.35 -11.00 11.37
C LEU A 458 -9.90 -10.36 10.04
N MET A 459 -9.41 -9.11 10.07
CA MET A 459 -8.99 -8.39 8.87
C MET A 459 -7.78 -9.05 8.21
N SER A 460 -6.79 -9.46 9.01
CA SER A 460 -5.62 -10.19 8.49
C SER A 460 -5.97 -11.57 7.93
N ASP A 461 -6.99 -12.27 8.47
CA ASP A 461 -7.47 -13.55 7.91
C ASP A 461 -8.15 -13.36 6.56
N TYR A 462 -8.99 -12.33 6.40
CA TYR A 462 -9.55 -11.97 5.09
C TYR A 462 -8.46 -11.63 4.07
N CYS A 463 -7.48 -10.81 4.48
CA CYS A 463 -6.34 -10.45 3.63
C CYS A 463 -5.59 -11.71 3.17
N VAL A 464 -5.21 -12.59 4.10
CA VAL A 464 -4.46 -13.83 3.80
C VAL A 464 -5.26 -14.78 2.92
N ASN A 465 -6.58 -14.93 3.14
CA ASN A 465 -7.43 -15.74 2.27
C ASN A 465 -7.47 -15.18 0.85
N PHE A 466 -7.61 -13.86 0.72
CA PHE A 466 -7.58 -13.22 -0.59
C PHE A 466 -6.24 -13.43 -1.30
N VAL A 467 -5.12 -13.28 -0.61
CA VAL A 467 -3.78 -13.56 -1.15
C VAL A 467 -3.65 -15.02 -1.60
N LYS A 468 -4.27 -15.94 -0.87
CA LYS A 468 -4.25 -17.38 -1.20
C LYS A 468 -5.12 -17.74 -2.40
N THR A 469 -6.25 -17.09 -2.59
CA THR A 469 -7.33 -17.59 -3.46
C THR A 469 -7.99 -16.55 -4.37
N GLY A 470 -7.69 -15.26 -4.24
CA GLY A 470 -8.43 -14.15 -4.86
C GLY A 470 -9.82 -13.91 -4.24
N ASN A 471 -10.11 -14.57 -3.11
CA ASN A 471 -11.38 -14.47 -2.38
C ASN A 471 -11.11 -14.29 -0.88
N PRO A 472 -11.60 -13.23 -0.22
CA PRO A 472 -11.35 -13.01 1.20
C PRO A 472 -12.06 -14.03 2.11
N ASN A 473 -13.10 -14.68 1.63
CA ASN A 473 -13.90 -15.61 2.43
C ASN A 473 -13.13 -16.89 2.79
N GLY A 474 -13.40 -17.43 3.97
CA GLY A 474 -12.78 -18.65 4.48
C GLY A 474 -13.58 -19.29 5.60
N LYS A 475 -13.20 -20.51 5.99
CA LYS A 475 -13.88 -21.24 7.07
C LYS A 475 -13.87 -20.43 8.37
N GLY A 476 -15.04 -20.24 8.96
CA GLY A 476 -15.20 -19.56 10.25
C GLY A 476 -15.26 -18.02 10.15
N LEU A 477 -15.08 -17.44 8.96
CA LEU A 477 -15.21 -16.01 8.76
C LEU A 477 -16.64 -15.62 8.35
N PRO A 478 -17.18 -14.49 8.84
CA PRO A 478 -18.43 -13.92 8.33
C PRO A 478 -18.32 -13.61 6.85
N THR A 479 -19.35 -13.91 6.06
CA THR A 479 -19.32 -13.70 4.60
C THR A 479 -19.03 -12.25 4.23
N TRP A 480 -18.09 -12.05 3.31
CA TRP A 480 -17.81 -10.80 2.61
C TRP A 480 -18.23 -10.98 1.15
N PRO A 481 -19.40 -10.45 0.72
CA PRO A 481 -19.89 -10.66 -0.64
C PRO A 481 -19.05 -9.89 -1.66
N LYS A 482 -19.02 -10.39 -2.89
CA LYS A 482 -18.55 -9.62 -4.05
C LYS A 482 -19.40 -8.36 -4.17
N TYR A 483 -18.76 -7.24 -4.47
CA TYR A 483 -19.49 -6.01 -4.75
C TYR A 483 -20.17 -6.08 -6.12
N THR A 484 -21.40 -5.59 -6.18
CA THR A 484 -22.15 -5.37 -7.42
C THR A 484 -22.84 -4.02 -7.36
N THR A 485 -23.03 -3.36 -8.49
CA THR A 485 -23.72 -2.05 -8.55
C THR A 485 -25.19 -2.12 -8.11
N THR A 486 -25.84 -3.28 -8.22
CA THR A 486 -27.22 -3.51 -7.78
C THR A 486 -27.32 -3.85 -6.30
N GLY A 487 -26.41 -4.68 -5.78
CA GLY A 487 -26.40 -5.09 -4.37
C GLY A 487 -25.84 -4.02 -3.45
N ASN A 488 -24.78 -3.33 -3.89
CA ASN A 488 -24.04 -2.30 -3.15
C ASN A 488 -23.63 -2.72 -1.74
N LEU A 489 -23.28 -4.01 -1.57
CA LEU A 489 -22.90 -4.56 -0.28
C LEU A 489 -21.42 -4.33 -0.04
N VAL A 490 -21.10 -3.77 1.12
CA VAL A 490 -19.73 -3.55 1.59
C VAL A 490 -19.52 -4.20 2.95
N LYS A 491 -18.28 -4.58 3.22
CA LYS A 491 -17.87 -5.04 4.54
C LYS A 491 -17.49 -3.86 5.39
N VAL A 492 -18.17 -3.66 6.50
CA VAL A 492 -17.81 -2.61 7.47
C VAL A 492 -17.03 -3.27 8.59
N PHE A 493 -15.81 -2.74 8.81
CA PHE A 493 -14.93 -3.15 9.88
C PHE A 493 -15.03 -2.18 11.06
N ASP A 494 -15.60 -2.66 12.13
CA ASP A 494 -15.72 -1.95 13.42
C ASP A 494 -15.71 -2.98 14.55
N ALA A 495 -15.96 -2.56 15.79
CA ALA A 495 -16.07 -3.44 16.95
C ALA A 495 -17.00 -4.64 16.68
N LYS A 496 -18.07 -4.43 15.94
CA LYS A 496 -18.93 -5.46 15.36
C LYS A 496 -18.86 -5.34 13.83
N SER A 497 -18.03 -6.16 13.22
CA SER A 497 -17.92 -6.18 11.74
C SER A 497 -19.15 -6.79 11.09
N GLU A 498 -19.73 -6.10 10.11
CA GLU A 498 -20.95 -6.52 9.42
C GLU A 498 -20.89 -6.27 7.91
N THR A 499 -21.79 -6.89 7.18
CA THR A 499 -22.03 -6.59 5.75
C THR A 499 -23.33 -5.79 5.63
N LYS A 500 -23.25 -4.61 5.01
CA LYS A 500 -24.42 -3.75 4.80
C LYS A 500 -24.36 -3.03 3.46
N LYS A 501 -25.48 -2.44 3.04
CA LYS A 501 -25.49 -1.55 1.88
C LYS A 501 -24.59 -0.35 2.17
N LEU A 502 -23.89 0.12 1.13
CA LEU A 502 -23.02 1.30 1.22
C LEU A 502 -23.85 2.53 1.64
N PRO A 503 -23.64 3.07 2.86
CA PRO A 503 -24.47 4.18 3.36
C PRO A 503 -24.31 5.46 2.53
N THR A 504 -23.11 5.68 2.01
CA THR A 504 -22.70 6.88 1.26
C THR A 504 -22.98 6.80 -0.24
N LYS A 505 -23.70 5.76 -0.70
CA LYS A 505 -23.95 5.55 -2.15
C LYS A 505 -24.55 6.76 -2.85
N GLY A 506 -25.58 7.37 -2.29
CA GLY A 506 -26.29 8.49 -2.93
C GLY A 506 -25.41 9.72 -3.14
N GLU A 507 -24.55 10.03 -2.16
CA GLU A 507 -23.61 11.14 -2.25
C GLU A 507 -22.46 10.82 -3.23
N LEU A 508 -21.96 9.58 -3.23
CA LEU A 508 -20.90 9.15 -4.17
C LEU A 508 -21.44 9.10 -5.61
N ASP A 509 -22.66 8.65 -5.83
CA ASP A 509 -23.32 8.73 -7.15
C ASP A 509 -23.45 10.19 -7.62
N PHE A 510 -23.84 11.09 -6.71
CA PHE A 510 -23.93 12.52 -7.03
C PHE A 510 -22.55 13.07 -7.41
N LEU A 511 -21.53 12.85 -6.58
CA LEU A 511 -20.17 13.34 -6.84
C LEU A 511 -19.61 12.74 -8.16
N LEU A 512 -19.81 11.45 -8.40
CA LEU A 512 -19.36 10.79 -9.62
C LEU A 512 -20.04 11.37 -10.88
N SER A 513 -21.34 11.73 -10.80
CA SER A 513 -22.06 12.38 -11.91
C SER A 513 -21.51 13.77 -12.26
N LYS A 514 -20.72 14.37 -11.36
CA LYS A 514 -20.09 15.70 -11.55
C LYS A 514 -18.59 15.62 -11.86
N ALA A 515 -17.98 14.45 -11.64
CA ALA A 515 -16.57 14.25 -11.94
C ALA A 515 -16.30 14.26 -13.45
N GLY A 516 -15.34 15.06 -13.89
CA GLY A 516 -14.93 15.15 -15.30
C GLY A 516 -15.78 16.07 -16.18
N LYS A 517 -16.64 16.91 -15.59
CA LYS A 517 -17.36 17.97 -16.28
C LYS A 517 -16.64 19.30 -16.18
#